data_60aa15bdbd2b2a04b60262de70a951e5
#
_entry.id   60aa15bdbd2b2a04b60262de70a951e5
#
_cell.length_a   1.000
_cell.length_b   1.000
_cell.length_c   1.000
_cell.angle_alpha   90.00
_cell.angle_beta   90.00
_cell.angle_gamma   90.00
#
_symmetry.space_group_name_H-M   'P 1'
#
loop_
_entity.id
_entity.type
_entity.pdbx_description
1 polymer ?
#
loop_
_entity_poly.entity_id
_entity_poly.type
_entity_poly.pdbx_seq_one_letter_code
_entity_poly.pdbx_strand_id
1 'polypeptide(L)'
;WTAYHVRHAAKSIKDALLKKGFSFIEILAPCPTLYSRRNRLGDGLDQMMYFRDSSEINNDADTKTVGLTMQGKIVCGTFVNKDKPTYLESRDAFYMKALGERYSPYKG
;
A
#
# COMPACT_ATOMS: atom_id res chain seq x y z
N TRP A 1 -2.29 -2.35 5.44
CA TRP A 1 -2.91 -3.40 6.27
C TRP A 1 -1.99 -3.80 7.42
N THR A 2 -2.51 -4.46 8.44
CA THR A 2 -1.68 -5.16 9.43
C THR A 2 -1.71 -6.67 9.19
N ALA A 3 -0.76 -7.40 9.77
CA ALA A 3 -0.71 -8.86 9.70
C ALA A 3 -1.97 -9.54 10.27
N TYR A 4 -2.75 -8.87 11.09
CA TYR A 4 -4.07 -9.35 11.54
C TYR A 4 -5.10 -9.40 10.39
N HIS A 5 -5.00 -8.51 9.40
CA HIS A 5 -5.93 -8.39 8.28
C HIS A 5 -5.54 -9.26 7.07
N VAL A 6 -5.16 -10.51 7.29
CA VAL A 6 -4.62 -11.41 6.24
C VAL A 6 -5.50 -11.48 5.00
N ARG A 7 -6.82 -11.62 5.18
CA ARG A 7 -7.75 -11.73 4.04
C ARG A 7 -7.83 -10.45 3.22
N HIS A 8 -7.82 -9.30 3.88
CA HIS A 8 -7.82 -7.99 3.21
C HIS A 8 -6.50 -7.74 2.49
N ALA A 9 -5.37 -8.05 3.14
CA ALA A 9 -4.05 -7.96 2.54
C ALA A 9 -3.92 -8.87 1.30
N ALA A 10 -4.35 -10.12 1.39
CA ALA A 10 -4.35 -11.05 0.25
C ALA A 10 -5.20 -10.54 -0.92
N LYS A 11 -6.40 -10.01 -0.63
CA LYS A 11 -7.24 -9.39 -1.66
C LYS A 11 -6.56 -8.19 -2.30
N SER A 12 -5.97 -7.29 -1.50
CA SER A 12 -5.28 -6.11 -2.01
C SER A 12 -4.05 -6.46 -2.86
N ILE A 13 -3.31 -7.52 -2.49
CA ILE A 13 -2.20 -8.03 -3.31
C ILE A 13 -2.72 -8.52 -4.66
N LYS A 14 -3.80 -9.32 -4.66
CA LYS A 14 -4.41 -9.79 -5.90
C LYS A 14 -4.87 -8.62 -6.78
N ASP A 15 -5.58 -7.65 -6.20
CA ASP A 15 -6.08 -6.48 -6.93
C ASP A 15 -4.91 -5.65 -7.50
N ALA A 16 -3.83 -5.49 -6.74
CA ALA A 16 -2.63 -4.79 -7.16
C ALA A 16 -1.89 -5.47 -8.32
N LEU A 17 -1.82 -6.81 -8.32
CA LEU A 17 -1.22 -7.58 -9.42
C LEU A 17 -2.04 -7.50 -10.72
N LEU A 18 -3.35 -7.36 -10.60
CA LEU A 18 -4.25 -7.23 -11.77
C LEU A 18 -4.38 -5.79 -12.25
N LYS A 19 -4.00 -4.81 -11.42
CA LYS A 19 -4.12 -3.40 -11.76
C LYS A 19 -3.05 -2.99 -12.76
N LYS A 20 -3.47 -2.31 -13.82
CA LYS A 20 -2.56 -1.70 -14.76
C LYS A 20 -1.86 -0.49 -14.13
N GLY A 21 -0.54 -0.45 -14.20
CA GLY A 21 0.28 0.65 -13.70
C GLY A 21 0.93 0.37 -12.35
N PHE A 22 1.20 1.43 -11.59
CA PHE A 22 1.88 1.35 -10.30
C PHE A 22 0.90 0.97 -9.18
N SER A 23 1.34 0.06 -8.32
CA SER A 23 0.64 -0.29 -7.08
C SER A 23 1.63 -0.34 -5.91
N PHE A 24 1.18 0.07 -4.74
CA PHE A 24 1.95 0.03 -3.50
C PHE A 24 1.08 -0.51 -2.37
N ILE A 25 1.60 -1.46 -1.62
CA ILE A 25 0.92 -2.05 -0.46
C ILE A 25 1.89 -2.04 0.71
N GLU A 26 1.44 -1.51 1.84
CA GLU A 26 2.16 -1.57 3.10
C GLU A 26 1.47 -2.55 4.05
N ILE A 27 2.24 -3.44 4.64
CA ILE A 27 1.76 -4.43 5.61
C ILE A 27 2.60 -4.33 6.88
N LEU A 28 1.97 -3.93 7.97
CA LEU A 28 2.58 -3.92 9.30
C LEU A 28 2.56 -5.34 9.88
N ALA A 29 3.73 -5.83 10.23
CA ALA A 29 3.91 -7.15 10.82
C ALA A 29 4.63 -7.06 12.18
N PRO A 30 4.40 -8.00 13.11
CA PRO A 30 5.13 -8.07 14.37
C PRO A 30 6.64 -8.26 14.13
N CYS A 31 7.44 -7.64 14.97
CA CYS A 31 8.88 -7.89 15.05
C CYS A 31 9.27 -8.30 16.49
N PRO A 32 9.00 -9.55 16.90
CA PRO A 32 9.18 -9.98 18.28
C PRO A 32 10.65 -10.00 18.72
N THR A 33 11.58 -10.25 17.78
CA THR A 33 13.01 -10.42 18.09
C THR A 33 13.72 -9.12 18.46
N LEU A 34 13.35 -8.01 17.86
CA LEU A 34 14.01 -6.72 18.08
C LEU A 34 13.07 -5.66 18.62
N TYR A 35 12.08 -5.25 17.82
CA TYR A 35 11.22 -4.11 18.13
C TYR A 35 10.37 -4.35 19.38
N SER A 36 9.62 -5.45 19.42
CA SER A 36 8.74 -5.75 20.56
C SER A 36 9.52 -5.97 21.84
N ARG A 37 10.65 -6.70 21.76
CA ARG A 37 11.51 -6.94 22.91
C ARG A 37 12.12 -5.66 23.48
N ARG A 38 12.65 -4.78 22.62
CA ARG A 38 13.25 -3.51 23.07
C ARG A 38 12.24 -2.55 23.68
N ASN A 39 11.02 -2.55 23.17
CA ASN A 39 9.96 -1.66 23.62
C ASN A 39 9.03 -2.31 24.66
N ARG A 40 9.33 -3.54 25.13
CA ARG A 40 8.53 -4.29 26.11
C ARG A 40 7.06 -4.47 25.69
N LEU A 41 6.84 -4.79 24.43
CA LEU A 41 5.50 -4.89 23.82
C LEU A 41 4.96 -6.32 23.79
N GLY A 42 5.53 -7.21 24.58
CA GLY A 42 5.14 -8.62 24.62
C GLY A 42 5.68 -9.44 23.44
N ASP A 43 5.06 -10.56 23.20
CA ASP A 43 5.43 -11.50 22.16
C ASP A 43 4.67 -11.24 20.83
N GLY A 44 4.75 -12.19 19.90
CA GLY A 44 4.07 -12.08 18.61
C GLY A 44 2.54 -12.10 18.73
N LEU A 45 2.01 -12.85 19.70
CA LEU A 45 0.57 -12.90 19.96
C LEU A 45 0.06 -11.58 20.53
N ASP A 46 0.79 -11.01 21.51
CA ASP A 46 0.45 -9.69 22.07
C ASP A 46 0.39 -8.62 20.98
N GLN A 47 1.33 -8.66 20.02
CA GLN A 47 1.34 -7.74 18.89
C GLN A 47 0.16 -7.98 17.93
N MET A 48 -0.24 -9.23 17.70
CA MET A 48 -1.42 -9.53 16.89
C MET A 48 -2.71 -9.06 17.58
N MET A 49 -2.80 -9.18 18.88
CA MET A 49 -3.92 -8.66 19.68
C MET A 49 -3.95 -7.12 19.61
N TYR A 50 -2.80 -6.46 19.74
CA TYR A 50 -2.69 -5.02 19.54
C TYR A 50 -3.17 -4.59 18.15
N PHE A 51 -2.77 -5.28 17.09
CA PHE A 51 -3.25 -4.96 15.72
C PHE A 51 -4.76 -5.13 15.59
N ARG A 52 -5.34 -6.18 16.21
CA ARG A 52 -6.79 -6.36 16.26
C ARG A 52 -7.51 -5.20 16.92
N ASP A 53 -7.02 -4.81 18.07
CA ASP A 53 -7.73 -3.88 18.98
C ASP A 53 -7.49 -2.41 18.59
N SER A 54 -6.33 -2.12 17.96
CA SER A 54 -5.94 -0.76 17.59
C SER A 54 -6.19 -0.40 16.12
N SER A 55 -6.61 -1.38 15.28
CA SER A 55 -6.84 -1.12 13.87
C SER A 55 -8.29 -0.72 13.59
N GLU A 56 -8.44 0.20 12.66
CA GLU A 56 -9.72 0.63 12.10
C GLU A 56 -9.66 0.54 10.57
N ILE A 57 -10.66 -0.09 9.96
CA ILE A 57 -10.76 -0.15 8.50
C ILE A 57 -11.51 1.10 8.01
N ASN A 58 -10.81 1.95 7.28
CA ASN A 58 -11.37 3.15 6.66
C ASN A 58 -10.80 3.31 5.25
N ASN A 59 -11.56 2.79 4.26
CA ASN A 59 -11.20 2.97 2.86
C ASN A 59 -11.36 4.44 2.47
N ASP A 60 -10.55 4.89 1.51
CA ASP A 60 -10.55 6.27 1.00
C ASP A 60 -10.22 7.34 2.06
N ALA A 61 -9.67 6.94 3.22
CA ALA A 61 -9.19 7.88 4.21
C ALA A 61 -8.16 8.85 3.59
N ASP A 62 -8.24 10.14 3.98
CA ASP A 62 -7.31 11.14 3.47
C ASP A 62 -5.87 10.84 3.92
N THR A 63 -5.03 10.48 2.98
CA THR A 63 -3.63 10.13 3.21
C THR A 63 -2.79 11.27 3.80
N LYS A 64 -3.27 12.50 3.78
CA LYS A 64 -2.61 13.65 4.42
C LYS A 64 -2.85 13.69 5.92
N THR A 65 -3.94 13.09 6.39
CA THR A 65 -4.34 13.07 7.79
C THR A 65 -4.09 11.74 8.48
N VAL A 66 -3.94 10.67 7.69
CA VAL A 66 -3.62 9.33 8.20
C VAL A 66 -2.13 9.24 8.42
N GLY A 67 -1.74 9.03 9.67
CA GLY A 67 -0.36 8.80 10.07
C GLY A 67 -0.22 7.51 10.86
N LEU A 68 0.95 6.91 10.82
CA LEU A 68 1.32 5.79 11.67
C LEU A 68 1.97 6.35 12.94
N THR A 69 1.25 6.26 14.06
CA THR A 69 1.78 6.62 15.37
C THR A 69 2.18 5.35 16.11
N MET A 70 3.36 5.36 16.72
CA MET A 70 3.82 4.23 17.52
C MET A 70 2.84 3.97 18.65
N GLN A 71 2.33 2.73 18.72
CA GLN A 71 1.33 2.28 19.70
C GLN A 71 0.02 3.09 19.73
N GLY A 72 -0.23 3.82 18.64
CA GLY A 72 -1.47 4.54 18.43
C GLY A 72 -2.48 3.73 17.61
N LYS A 73 -3.53 4.41 17.21
CA LYS A 73 -4.55 3.87 16.32
C LYS A 73 -3.96 3.66 14.91
N ILE A 74 -4.28 2.53 14.31
CA ILE A 74 -3.81 2.16 12.98
C ILE A 74 -5.00 2.21 12.03
N VAL A 75 -4.98 3.12 11.08
CA VAL A 75 -5.99 3.15 10.01
C VAL A 75 -5.54 2.24 8.88
N CYS A 76 -6.37 1.27 8.53
CA CYS A 76 -6.15 0.31 7.46
C CYS A 76 -7.17 0.52 6.34
N GLY A 77 -6.79 0.24 5.11
CA GLY A 77 -7.73 0.35 4.00
C GLY A 77 -7.06 0.51 2.64
N THR A 78 -7.86 0.65 1.63
CA THR A 78 -7.44 1.07 0.30
C THR A 78 -7.61 2.59 0.21
N PHE A 79 -6.53 3.34 0.39
CA PHE A 79 -6.58 4.81 0.47
C PHE A 79 -6.64 5.50 -0.89
N VAL A 80 -6.05 4.88 -1.90
CA VAL A 80 -6.03 5.43 -3.26
C VAL A 80 -6.25 4.29 -4.26
N ASN A 81 -7.30 4.40 -5.05
CA ASN A 81 -7.54 3.49 -6.17
C ASN A 81 -8.00 4.28 -7.39
N LYS A 82 -7.03 4.84 -8.13
CA LYS A 82 -7.26 5.67 -9.32
C LYS A 82 -6.65 5.01 -10.54
N ASP A 83 -7.35 5.09 -11.66
CA ASP A 83 -6.79 4.70 -12.95
C ASP A 83 -5.95 5.84 -13.49
N LYS A 84 -4.71 5.53 -13.80
CA LYS A 84 -3.73 6.46 -14.37
C LYS A 84 -3.00 5.76 -15.51
N PRO A 85 -2.54 6.50 -16.51
CA PRO A 85 -1.70 5.92 -17.55
C PRO A 85 -0.44 5.32 -16.92
N THR A 86 0.04 4.25 -17.51
CA THR A 86 1.34 3.67 -17.16
C THR A 86 2.48 4.63 -17.48
N TYR A 87 3.66 4.34 -16.96
CA TYR A 87 4.86 5.11 -17.32
C TYR A 87 5.10 5.11 -18.84
N LEU A 88 4.95 3.96 -19.51
CA LEU A 88 5.16 3.85 -20.94
C LEU A 88 4.13 4.67 -21.73
N GLU A 89 2.86 4.58 -21.36
CA GLU A 89 1.81 5.38 -21.99
C GLU A 89 2.03 6.89 -21.82
N SER A 90 2.42 7.31 -20.63
CA SER A 90 2.72 8.72 -20.34
C SER A 90 3.93 9.21 -21.14
N ARG A 91 4.98 8.38 -21.19
CA ARG A 91 6.19 8.65 -21.99
C ARG A 91 5.86 8.77 -23.47
N ASP A 92 5.10 7.81 -24.00
CA ASP A 92 4.75 7.78 -25.41
C ASP A 92 3.88 8.96 -25.78
N ALA A 93 2.90 9.32 -24.94
CA ALA A 93 2.09 10.52 -25.12
C ALA A 93 2.94 11.80 -25.14
N PHE A 94 3.94 11.89 -24.27
CA PHE A 94 4.88 13.02 -24.25
C PHE A 94 5.71 13.10 -25.53
N TYR A 95 6.27 11.98 -26.00
CA TYR A 95 7.06 11.96 -27.22
C TYR A 95 6.22 12.19 -28.48
N MET A 96 5.02 11.65 -28.53
CA MET A 96 4.08 11.94 -29.62
C MET A 96 3.78 13.44 -29.72
N LYS A 97 3.57 14.08 -28.56
CA LYS A 97 3.35 15.55 -28.51
C LYS A 97 4.58 16.34 -28.98
N ALA A 98 5.79 15.89 -28.62
CA ALA A 98 7.02 16.62 -28.94
C ALA A 98 7.54 16.38 -30.37
N LEU A 99 7.39 15.16 -30.87
CA LEU A 99 8.01 14.73 -32.16
C LEU A 99 6.99 14.53 -33.29
N GLY A 100 5.69 14.47 -32.97
CA GLY A 100 4.63 14.22 -33.95
C GLY A 100 4.82 12.90 -34.68
N GLU A 101 4.68 12.93 -35.99
CA GLU A 101 4.78 11.76 -36.89
C GLU A 101 6.18 11.10 -36.89
N ARG A 102 7.21 11.78 -36.36
CA ARG A 102 8.56 11.23 -36.28
C ARG A 102 8.72 10.23 -35.11
N TYR A 103 7.75 10.15 -34.21
CA TYR A 103 7.77 9.21 -33.12
C TYR A 103 6.98 7.95 -33.47
N SER A 104 7.59 6.79 -33.23
CA SER A 104 6.92 5.48 -33.25
C SER A 104 7.06 4.82 -31.88
N PRO A 105 5.94 4.49 -31.19
CA PRO A 105 6.00 3.77 -29.93
C PRO A 105 6.69 2.41 -30.07
N TYR A 106 7.46 2.04 -29.07
CA TYR A 106 8.06 0.71 -29.02
C TYR A 106 6.95 -0.35 -28.91
N LYS A 107 6.90 -1.23 -29.87
CA LYS A 107 6.05 -2.42 -29.87
C LYS A 107 6.91 -3.56 -29.35
N GLY A 108 6.89 -3.81 -28.02
CA GLY A 108 7.54 -4.94 -27.39
C GLY A 108 7.15 -6.28 -27.97
#